data_4428c2496434aafd2290d12a7d285503
#
_entry.id   4428c2496434aafd2290d12a7d285503
#
_cell.length_a   1.000
_cell.length_b   1.000
_cell.length_c   1.000
_cell.angle_alpha   90.00
_cell.angle_beta   90.00
_cell.angle_gamma   90.00
#
_symmetry.space_group_name_H-M   'P 1'
#
loop_
_entity.id
_entity.type
_entity.pdbx_description
1 polymer ?
#
loop_
_entity_poly.entity_id
_entity_poly.type
_entity_poly.pdbx_seq_one_letter_code
_entity_poly.pdbx_strand_id
1 'polypeptide(L)'
;MKRIFALVLALSLALLCLAPAMAEETEKTGVTMRVASLKGPTTMGLVKLMQDAEAGLTANDYTFAMEGTADAISPLLIQGELDAAMIPCNLAAVLIGRTEGALEIAAINTLGVLYVLENGDTIQSVEDLRGKTIFSTGQGTTPEYALDYVLSRNGIDPDSDVTVEFRSESTEVASAMLNDAASIAVLPQPFVTSVLMQNENVRVALSLTDEWDKVGDGSAMITGVCVVRKAFAEEHPEAVDAFLKEYAASTEYVNANPAEAAEWIAELEIVGNAKIAEAAIPACNIVCITGEEMVTKASGYIDALYEQNPEAVGGKLADETYFYLAESEG
;
A
#
# COMPACT_ATOMS: atom_id res chain seq x y z
N MET A 1 62.86 -26.33 -4.40
CA MET A 1 61.93 -26.60 -3.30
C MET A 1 61.16 -25.35 -2.85
N LYS A 2 61.74 -24.17 -2.67
CA LYS A 2 61.01 -22.96 -2.24
C LYS A 2 59.97 -22.41 -3.23
N ARG A 3 60.10 -22.64 -4.55
CA ARG A 3 59.13 -22.18 -5.57
C ARG A 3 57.92 -23.11 -5.75
N ILE A 4 58.06 -24.37 -5.38
CA ILE A 4 56.94 -25.35 -5.44
C ILE A 4 56.04 -25.16 -4.23
N PHE A 5 56.55 -24.80 -3.05
CA PHE A 5 55.77 -24.49 -1.86
C PHE A 5 54.91 -23.23 -2.01
N ALA A 6 55.40 -22.21 -2.74
CA ALA A 6 54.67 -20.99 -2.99
C ALA A 6 53.47 -21.20 -3.97
N LEU A 7 53.62 -22.13 -4.93
CA LEU A 7 52.55 -22.43 -5.88
C LEU A 7 51.42 -23.26 -5.23
N VAL A 8 51.76 -24.17 -4.32
CA VAL A 8 50.76 -24.97 -3.59
C VAL A 8 50.02 -24.11 -2.58
N LEU A 9 50.67 -23.14 -1.93
CA LEU A 9 50.01 -22.22 -1.00
C LEU A 9 49.08 -21.22 -1.73
N ALA A 10 49.44 -20.78 -2.96
CA ALA A 10 48.63 -19.91 -3.76
C ALA A 10 47.38 -20.64 -4.32
N LEU A 11 47.51 -21.94 -4.63
CA LEU A 11 46.37 -22.74 -5.11
C LEU A 11 45.39 -23.09 -3.97
N SER A 12 45.88 -23.28 -2.75
CA SER A 12 45.03 -23.53 -1.58
C SER A 12 44.28 -22.26 -1.11
N LEU A 13 44.88 -21.06 -1.30
CA LEU A 13 44.16 -19.80 -1.01
C LEU A 13 43.10 -19.46 -2.08
N ALA A 14 43.30 -19.86 -3.34
CA ALA A 14 42.30 -19.66 -4.41
C ALA A 14 41.13 -20.61 -4.31
N LEU A 15 41.26 -21.78 -3.66
CA LEU A 15 40.15 -22.70 -3.43
C LEU A 15 39.26 -22.30 -2.24
N LEU A 16 39.74 -21.43 -1.31
CA LEU A 16 38.96 -20.93 -0.19
C LEU A 16 38.00 -19.77 -0.59
N CYS A 17 38.13 -19.19 -1.79
CA CYS A 17 37.27 -18.11 -2.27
C CYS A 17 36.11 -18.61 -3.13
N LEU A 18 35.96 -19.93 -3.33
CA LEU A 18 34.82 -20.57 -4.02
C LEU A 18 33.97 -21.36 -2.99
N ALA A 19 33.71 -20.77 -1.82
CA ALA A 19 32.55 -21.19 -1.07
C ALA A 19 31.34 -20.71 -1.89
N PRO A 20 30.46 -21.59 -2.40
CA PRO A 20 29.17 -21.12 -2.86
C PRO A 20 28.56 -20.35 -1.70
N ALA A 21 28.05 -19.15 -1.95
CA ALA A 21 27.13 -18.53 -1.03
C ALA A 21 26.04 -19.60 -0.85
N MET A 22 26.07 -20.30 0.29
CA MET A 22 24.98 -21.16 0.68
C MET A 22 23.80 -20.20 0.79
N ALA A 23 22.86 -20.26 -0.15
CA ALA A 23 21.57 -19.67 0.05
C ALA A 23 21.09 -20.23 1.40
N GLU A 24 20.86 -19.36 2.37
CA GLU A 24 20.27 -19.75 3.64
C GLU A 24 18.99 -20.48 3.29
N GLU A 25 18.92 -21.79 3.53
CA GLU A 25 17.70 -22.55 3.29
C GLU A 25 16.63 -21.94 4.19
N THR A 26 15.63 -21.32 3.60
CA THR A 26 14.49 -20.76 4.34
C THR A 26 13.82 -21.90 5.09
N GLU A 27 13.81 -21.82 6.42
CA GLU A 27 13.14 -22.81 7.25
C GLU A 27 11.64 -22.82 6.95
N LYS A 28 11.11 -23.98 6.55
CA LYS A 28 9.69 -24.10 6.18
C LYS A 28 8.82 -24.20 7.41
N THR A 29 7.76 -23.42 7.47
CA THR A 29 6.74 -23.52 8.52
C THR A 29 5.82 -24.72 8.31
N GLY A 30 5.66 -25.18 7.06
CA GLY A 30 4.70 -26.23 6.69
C GLY A 30 3.23 -25.78 6.73
N VAL A 31 3.01 -24.46 6.85
CA VAL A 31 1.68 -23.85 6.91
C VAL A 31 1.31 -23.28 5.54
N THR A 32 0.07 -23.53 5.13
CA THR A 32 -0.51 -22.85 3.96
C THR A 32 -1.21 -21.59 4.41
N MET A 33 -0.82 -20.43 3.84
CA MET A 33 -1.44 -19.14 4.12
C MET A 33 -2.17 -18.62 2.89
N ARG A 34 -3.46 -18.32 3.03
CA ARG A 34 -4.34 -17.84 1.96
C ARG A 34 -4.44 -16.32 2.04
N VAL A 35 -3.85 -15.64 1.05
CA VAL A 35 -3.74 -14.18 1.02
C VAL A 35 -4.54 -13.62 -0.14
N ALA A 36 -5.39 -12.63 0.13
CA ALA A 36 -6.06 -11.86 -0.92
C ALA A 36 -5.58 -10.42 -0.97
N SER A 37 -5.73 -9.77 -2.12
CA SER A 37 -5.39 -8.36 -2.27
C SER A 37 -6.28 -7.67 -3.32
N LEU A 38 -6.41 -6.35 -3.21
CA LEU A 38 -7.07 -5.53 -4.22
C LEU A 38 -6.10 -5.17 -5.34
N LYS A 39 -6.55 -5.27 -6.60
CA LYS A 39 -5.78 -4.79 -7.75
C LYS A 39 -5.42 -3.31 -7.59
N GLY A 40 -4.14 -3.00 -7.76
CA GLY A 40 -3.60 -1.65 -7.63
C GLY A 40 -2.40 -1.58 -6.68
N PRO A 41 -2.10 -0.40 -6.11
CA PRO A 41 -0.94 -0.20 -5.23
C PRO A 41 -0.85 -1.18 -4.06
N THR A 42 -1.99 -1.59 -3.48
CA THR A 42 -2.05 -2.54 -2.36
C THR A 42 -1.55 -3.94 -2.70
N THR A 43 -1.56 -4.33 -3.99
CA THR A 43 -1.03 -5.63 -4.46
C THR A 43 0.42 -5.53 -4.92
N MET A 44 0.87 -4.35 -5.37
CA MET A 44 2.20 -4.20 -6.00
C MET A 44 3.34 -4.66 -5.09
N GLY A 45 3.24 -4.46 -3.78
CA GLY A 45 4.24 -4.91 -2.81
C GLY A 45 4.34 -6.43 -2.66
N LEU A 46 3.34 -7.20 -3.10
CA LEU A 46 3.33 -8.66 -3.02
C LEU A 46 4.00 -9.35 -4.21
N VAL A 47 4.25 -8.67 -5.34
CA VAL A 47 4.59 -9.36 -6.60
C VAL A 47 5.90 -10.16 -6.50
N LYS A 48 6.90 -9.68 -5.76
CA LYS A 48 8.13 -10.44 -5.54
C LYS A 48 7.87 -11.66 -4.66
N LEU A 49 7.08 -11.53 -3.60
CA LEU A 49 6.67 -12.66 -2.75
C LEU A 49 5.89 -13.70 -3.56
N MET A 50 5.03 -13.29 -4.49
CA MET A 50 4.32 -14.21 -5.39
C MET A 50 5.31 -14.99 -6.26
N GLN A 51 6.34 -14.32 -6.83
CA GLN A 51 7.39 -14.97 -7.62
C GLN A 51 8.20 -15.96 -6.76
N ASP A 52 8.57 -15.57 -5.53
CA ASP A 52 9.32 -16.43 -4.62
C ASP A 52 8.50 -17.65 -4.18
N ALA A 53 7.20 -17.49 -3.96
CA ALA A 53 6.29 -18.59 -3.63
C ALA A 53 6.16 -19.59 -4.79
N GLU A 54 6.03 -19.11 -6.03
CA GLU A 54 6.01 -19.96 -7.21
C GLU A 54 7.32 -20.74 -7.39
N ALA A 55 8.44 -20.11 -7.05
CA ALA A 55 9.75 -20.74 -7.06
C ALA A 55 10.02 -21.68 -5.85
N GLY A 56 9.12 -21.74 -4.86
CA GLY A 56 9.27 -22.56 -3.66
C GLY A 56 10.31 -22.03 -2.66
N LEU A 57 10.61 -20.73 -2.71
CA LEU A 57 11.65 -20.08 -1.92
C LEU A 57 11.13 -19.47 -0.59
N THR A 58 9.83 -19.54 -0.34
CA THR A 58 9.17 -18.94 0.85
C THR A 58 9.06 -19.92 2.02
N ALA A 59 8.96 -19.40 3.25
CA ALA A 59 8.79 -20.20 4.45
C ALA A 59 7.41 -20.87 4.52
N ASN A 60 6.36 -20.13 4.16
CA ASN A 60 5.01 -20.65 4.05
C ASN A 60 4.73 -21.17 2.64
N ASP A 61 3.71 -22.03 2.54
CA ASP A 61 3.05 -22.30 1.27
C ASP A 61 1.95 -21.25 1.08
N TYR A 62 2.00 -20.48 -0.02
CA TYR A 62 1.02 -19.42 -0.25
C TYR A 62 0.00 -19.77 -1.34
N THR A 63 -1.22 -19.29 -1.15
CA THR A 63 -2.18 -19.11 -2.24
C THR A 63 -2.58 -17.65 -2.28
N PHE A 64 -2.53 -17.05 -3.49
CA PHE A 64 -2.87 -15.64 -3.69
C PHE A 64 -4.14 -15.51 -4.51
N ALA A 65 -5.02 -14.59 -4.09
CA ALA A 65 -6.18 -14.15 -4.85
C ALA A 65 -6.11 -12.64 -5.05
N MET A 66 -6.50 -12.16 -6.23
CA MET A 66 -6.58 -10.73 -6.53
C MET A 66 -8.00 -10.39 -6.97
N GLU A 67 -8.59 -9.39 -6.32
CA GLU A 67 -9.96 -8.97 -6.56
C GLU A 67 -10.01 -7.49 -6.96
N GLY A 68 -11.03 -7.14 -7.77
CA GLY A 68 -11.24 -5.74 -8.19
C GLY A 68 -11.94 -4.89 -7.13
N THR A 69 -12.63 -5.52 -6.18
CA THR A 69 -13.41 -4.83 -5.15
C THR A 69 -13.24 -5.50 -3.78
N ALA A 70 -13.29 -4.69 -2.72
CA ALA A 70 -13.20 -5.18 -1.35
C ALA A 70 -14.40 -6.04 -0.92
N ASP A 71 -15.55 -5.86 -1.57
CA ASP A 71 -16.76 -6.66 -1.31
C ASP A 71 -16.58 -8.13 -1.67
N ALA A 72 -15.68 -8.45 -2.60
CA ALA A 72 -15.33 -9.82 -2.93
C ALA A 72 -14.43 -10.48 -1.86
N ILE A 73 -13.60 -9.70 -1.17
CA ILE A 73 -12.64 -10.18 -0.15
C ILE A 73 -13.28 -10.30 1.23
N SER A 74 -14.06 -9.30 1.64
CA SER A 74 -14.58 -9.17 3.01
C SER A 74 -15.35 -10.41 3.51
N PRO A 75 -16.29 -11.02 2.73
CA PRO A 75 -16.98 -12.22 3.16
C PRO A 75 -16.04 -13.41 3.37
N LEU A 76 -15.02 -13.58 2.53
CA LEU A 76 -14.08 -14.69 2.59
C LEU A 76 -13.18 -14.60 3.85
N LEU A 77 -12.78 -13.38 4.22
CA LEU A 77 -12.08 -13.14 5.49
C LEU A 77 -12.94 -13.51 6.70
N ILE A 78 -14.20 -13.03 6.73
CA ILE A 78 -15.13 -13.27 7.85
C ILE A 78 -15.46 -14.76 7.98
N GLN A 79 -15.59 -15.48 6.85
CA GLN A 79 -15.88 -16.91 6.81
C GLN A 79 -14.66 -17.80 7.10
N GLY A 80 -13.46 -17.22 7.18
CA GLY A 80 -12.22 -17.95 7.40
C GLY A 80 -11.72 -18.70 6.16
N GLU A 81 -12.15 -18.30 4.96
CA GLU A 81 -11.64 -18.82 3.70
C GLU A 81 -10.33 -18.16 3.27
N LEU A 82 -10.00 -17.01 3.87
CA LEU A 82 -8.71 -16.32 3.77
C LEU A 82 -8.09 -16.20 5.15
N ASP A 83 -6.77 -16.14 5.21
CA ASP A 83 -6.00 -15.98 6.46
C ASP A 83 -5.50 -14.55 6.61
N ALA A 84 -5.18 -13.88 5.49
CA ALA A 84 -4.83 -12.47 5.45
C ALA A 84 -5.37 -11.78 4.19
N ALA A 85 -5.48 -10.46 4.25
CA ALA A 85 -5.82 -9.67 3.07
C ALA A 85 -5.26 -8.25 3.11
N MET A 86 -4.93 -7.72 1.91
CA MET A 86 -4.58 -6.32 1.69
C MET A 86 -5.84 -5.55 1.30
N ILE A 87 -6.35 -4.73 2.22
CA ILE A 87 -7.62 -4.00 2.07
C ILE A 87 -7.46 -2.53 2.49
N PRO A 88 -8.39 -1.64 2.12
CA PRO A 88 -8.37 -0.25 2.60
C PRO A 88 -8.41 -0.15 4.13
N CYS A 89 -7.65 0.79 4.69
CA CYS A 89 -7.51 0.94 6.14
C CYS A 89 -8.85 1.23 6.83
N ASN A 90 -9.68 2.10 6.27
CA ASN A 90 -11.00 2.40 6.80
C ASN A 90 -11.93 1.16 6.79
N LEU A 91 -11.88 0.36 5.73
CA LEU A 91 -12.64 -0.90 5.67
C LEU A 91 -12.14 -1.90 6.72
N ALA A 92 -10.82 -1.99 6.94
CA ALA A 92 -10.25 -2.83 7.99
C ALA A 92 -10.85 -2.46 9.35
N ALA A 93 -10.90 -1.16 9.71
CA ALA A 93 -11.52 -0.70 10.94
C ALA A 93 -13.00 -1.10 11.05
N VAL A 94 -13.78 -0.93 9.96
CA VAL A 94 -15.18 -1.39 9.89
C VAL A 94 -15.31 -2.89 10.14
N LEU A 95 -14.48 -3.71 9.49
CA LEU A 95 -14.56 -5.17 9.61
C LEU A 95 -14.13 -5.63 11.01
N ILE A 96 -13.06 -5.07 11.58
CA ILE A 96 -12.61 -5.39 12.93
C ILE A 96 -13.73 -5.07 13.94
N GLY A 97 -14.34 -3.88 13.84
CA GLY A 97 -15.43 -3.48 14.69
C GLY A 97 -16.67 -4.39 14.59
N ARG A 98 -17.01 -4.83 13.35
CA ARG A 98 -18.17 -5.72 13.10
C ARG A 98 -17.93 -7.17 13.51
N THR A 99 -16.70 -7.63 13.48
CA THR A 99 -16.31 -9.00 13.84
C THR A 99 -15.86 -9.13 15.29
N GLU A 100 -16.02 -8.06 16.09
CA GLU A 100 -15.63 -8.03 17.51
C GLU A 100 -14.15 -8.41 17.73
N GLY A 101 -13.27 -7.97 16.83
CA GLY A 101 -11.84 -8.24 16.90
C GLY A 101 -11.40 -9.61 16.38
N ALA A 102 -12.19 -10.25 15.49
CA ALA A 102 -11.74 -11.48 14.83
C ALA A 102 -10.68 -11.25 13.75
N LEU A 103 -10.41 -9.99 13.41
CA LEU A 103 -9.38 -9.54 12.49
C LEU A 103 -8.47 -8.54 13.21
N GLU A 104 -7.20 -8.47 12.79
CA GLU A 104 -6.20 -7.53 13.31
C GLU A 104 -5.40 -6.94 12.15
N ILE A 105 -5.02 -5.66 12.25
CA ILE A 105 -4.09 -5.02 11.31
C ILE A 105 -2.68 -5.50 11.66
N ALA A 106 -2.00 -6.13 10.72
CA ALA A 106 -0.66 -6.67 10.91
C ALA A 106 0.44 -5.80 10.27
N ALA A 107 0.09 -5.03 9.24
CA ALA A 107 1.02 -4.07 8.62
C ALA A 107 0.25 -2.96 7.89
N ILE A 108 0.85 -1.77 7.80
CA ILE A 108 0.49 -0.80 6.76
C ILE A 108 1.24 -1.21 5.50
N ASN A 109 0.51 -1.42 4.40
CA ASN A 109 1.09 -1.88 3.14
C ASN A 109 1.17 -0.80 2.07
N THR A 110 0.39 0.27 2.19
CA THR A 110 0.34 1.36 1.23
C THR A 110 -0.03 2.65 1.95
N LEU A 111 0.85 3.64 1.92
CA LEU A 111 0.53 4.98 2.40
C LEU A 111 -0.35 5.71 1.38
N GLY A 112 -0.46 7.04 1.49
CA GLY A 112 -1.30 7.80 0.58
C GLY A 112 -0.83 7.74 -0.87
N VAL A 113 -1.77 7.60 -1.80
CA VAL A 113 -1.52 7.53 -3.25
C VAL A 113 -2.29 8.59 -4.03
N LEU A 114 -2.86 9.57 -3.33
CA LEU A 114 -3.70 10.62 -3.92
C LEU A 114 -2.88 11.89 -4.18
N TYR A 115 -3.11 12.46 -5.35
CA TYR A 115 -2.41 13.65 -5.81
C TYR A 115 -3.40 14.64 -6.41
N VAL A 116 -3.17 15.92 -6.17
CA VAL A 116 -3.83 17.01 -6.89
C VAL A 116 -3.07 17.24 -8.19
N LEU A 117 -3.71 17.01 -9.32
CA LEU A 117 -3.23 17.34 -10.65
C LEU A 117 -3.78 18.69 -11.09
N GLU A 118 -3.00 19.42 -11.87
CA GLU A 118 -3.40 20.67 -12.50
C GLU A 118 -2.97 20.71 -13.96
N ASN A 119 -3.89 21.10 -14.84
CA ASN A 119 -3.58 21.56 -16.19
C ASN A 119 -3.38 23.08 -16.10
N GLY A 120 -2.14 23.48 -15.82
CA GLY A 120 -1.76 24.85 -15.50
C GLY A 120 -0.62 24.93 -14.47
N ASP A 121 -0.47 26.11 -13.83
CA ASP A 121 0.60 26.39 -12.88
C ASP A 121 0.15 27.30 -11.71
N THR A 122 -1.15 27.32 -11.39
CA THR A 122 -1.73 28.26 -10.42
C THR A 122 -1.74 27.70 -8.99
N ILE A 123 -1.70 26.37 -8.80
CA ILE A 123 -1.73 25.73 -7.51
C ILE A 123 -0.30 25.48 -7.03
N GLN A 124 0.12 26.21 -6.00
CA GLN A 124 1.44 26.09 -5.35
C GLN A 124 1.33 25.63 -3.88
N SER A 125 0.13 25.73 -3.30
CA SER A 125 -0.20 25.37 -1.93
C SER A 125 -1.66 24.95 -1.82
N VAL A 126 -2.05 24.37 -0.68
CA VAL A 126 -3.44 23.97 -0.39
C VAL A 126 -4.37 25.22 -0.44
N GLU A 127 -3.89 26.39 -0.01
CA GLU A 127 -4.68 27.64 -0.02
C GLU A 127 -5.11 28.06 -1.43
N ASP A 128 -4.34 27.74 -2.45
CA ASP A 128 -4.67 28.05 -3.85
C ASP A 128 -5.86 27.25 -4.40
N LEU A 129 -6.31 26.23 -3.67
CA LEU A 129 -7.52 25.47 -3.99
C LEU A 129 -8.81 26.23 -3.65
N ARG A 130 -8.74 27.28 -2.82
CA ARG A 130 -9.91 28.09 -2.45
C ARG A 130 -10.61 28.70 -3.68
N GLY A 131 -11.91 28.49 -3.76
CA GLY A 131 -12.75 28.92 -4.88
C GLY A 131 -12.58 28.12 -6.18
N LYS A 132 -11.85 27.01 -6.15
CA LYS A 132 -11.64 26.14 -7.31
C LYS A 132 -12.69 25.03 -7.41
N THR A 133 -12.85 24.55 -8.64
CA THR A 133 -13.55 23.31 -8.92
C THR A 133 -12.53 22.18 -9.06
N ILE A 134 -12.71 21.11 -8.28
CA ILE A 134 -11.80 19.97 -8.20
C ILE A 134 -12.59 18.72 -8.64
N PHE A 135 -12.11 18.05 -9.66
CA PHE A 135 -12.70 16.76 -10.07
C PHE A 135 -12.11 15.62 -9.20
N SER A 136 -12.95 14.72 -8.70
CA SER A 136 -12.50 13.60 -7.87
C SER A 136 -13.36 12.36 -8.09
N THR A 137 -12.98 11.27 -7.45
CA THR A 137 -13.79 10.05 -7.31
C THR A 137 -13.98 9.71 -5.84
N GLY A 138 -14.78 8.69 -5.56
CA GLY A 138 -14.86 8.12 -4.23
C GLY A 138 -15.59 8.99 -3.23
N GLN A 139 -16.73 9.59 -3.63
CA GLN A 139 -17.63 10.26 -2.71
C GLN A 139 -18.04 9.33 -1.57
N GLY A 140 -17.94 9.79 -0.31
CA GLY A 140 -18.16 8.98 0.88
C GLY A 140 -17.06 7.96 1.18
N THR A 141 -15.88 8.11 0.56
CA THR A 141 -14.74 7.18 0.74
C THR A 141 -13.42 7.91 0.91
N THR A 142 -12.31 7.18 1.01
CA THR A 142 -10.96 7.70 1.25
C THR A 142 -10.58 8.95 0.43
N PRO A 143 -10.83 9.06 -0.89
CA PRO A 143 -10.44 10.25 -1.64
C PRO A 143 -11.10 11.54 -1.15
N GLU A 144 -12.38 11.50 -0.83
CA GLU A 144 -13.09 12.65 -0.26
C GLU A 144 -12.55 12.98 1.13
N TYR A 145 -12.54 11.99 2.04
CA TYR A 145 -12.10 12.22 3.43
C TYR A 145 -10.65 12.74 3.51
N ALA A 146 -9.76 12.24 2.67
CA ALA A 146 -8.38 12.71 2.64
C ALA A 146 -8.26 14.17 2.15
N LEU A 147 -9.01 14.53 1.10
CA LEU A 147 -9.07 15.90 0.60
C LEU A 147 -9.66 16.84 1.65
N ASP A 148 -10.80 16.47 2.23
CA ASP A 148 -11.53 17.28 3.22
C ASP A 148 -10.69 17.48 4.49
N TYR A 149 -9.96 16.45 4.92
CA TYR A 149 -9.03 16.57 6.06
C TYR A 149 -7.95 17.60 5.76
N VAL A 150 -7.27 17.48 4.62
CA VAL A 150 -6.20 18.42 4.25
C VAL A 150 -6.75 19.84 4.11
N LEU A 151 -7.90 20.02 3.47
CA LEU A 151 -8.55 21.33 3.32
C LEU A 151 -8.88 21.93 4.70
N SER A 152 -9.61 21.18 5.54
CA SER A 152 -10.08 21.65 6.85
C SER A 152 -8.93 22.03 7.79
N ARG A 153 -7.85 21.21 7.80
CA ARG A 153 -6.64 21.49 8.60
C ARG A 153 -5.87 22.72 8.12
N ASN A 154 -6.07 23.13 6.86
CA ASN A 154 -5.54 24.38 6.31
C ASN A 154 -6.55 25.55 6.39
N GLY A 155 -7.67 25.39 7.11
CA GLY A 155 -8.68 26.47 7.32
C GLY A 155 -9.57 26.71 6.10
N ILE A 156 -9.67 25.75 5.19
CA ILE A 156 -10.55 25.77 4.02
C ILE A 156 -11.74 24.86 4.32
N ASP A 157 -12.93 25.41 4.26
CA ASP A 157 -14.17 24.65 4.44
C ASP A 157 -14.46 23.88 3.14
N PRO A 158 -14.42 22.51 3.15
CA PRO A 158 -14.62 21.73 1.95
C PRO A 158 -16.04 21.88 1.36
N ASP A 159 -17.04 22.24 2.16
CA ASP A 159 -18.43 22.37 1.72
C ASP A 159 -18.74 23.75 1.08
N SER A 160 -17.96 24.77 1.41
CA SER A 160 -18.27 26.16 0.99
C SER A 160 -17.15 26.88 0.26
N ASP A 161 -15.88 26.53 0.52
CA ASP A 161 -14.71 27.24 -0.04
C ASP A 161 -14.18 26.61 -1.32
N VAL A 162 -14.57 25.38 -1.64
CA VAL A 162 -14.24 24.67 -2.88
C VAL A 162 -15.49 24.04 -3.49
N THR A 163 -15.41 23.60 -4.74
CA THR A 163 -16.45 22.78 -5.36
C THR A 163 -15.83 21.46 -5.78
N VAL A 164 -16.26 20.33 -5.20
CA VAL A 164 -15.80 19.02 -5.61
C VAL A 164 -16.82 18.36 -6.52
N GLU A 165 -16.43 18.07 -7.76
CA GLU A 165 -17.23 17.35 -8.74
C GLU A 165 -16.81 15.88 -8.78
N PHE A 166 -17.64 14.99 -8.21
CA PHE A 166 -17.39 13.56 -8.19
C PHE A 166 -17.77 12.88 -9.50
N ARG A 167 -16.91 11.92 -9.91
CA ARG A 167 -17.15 10.97 -11.00
C ARG A 167 -17.18 9.56 -10.42
N SER A 168 -17.81 8.64 -11.15
CA SER A 168 -17.95 7.25 -10.71
C SER A 168 -16.60 6.51 -10.66
N GLU A 169 -15.72 6.82 -11.60
CA GLU A 169 -14.47 6.08 -11.82
C GLU A 169 -13.28 7.02 -12.03
N SER A 170 -12.08 6.61 -11.56
CA SER A 170 -10.85 7.35 -11.79
C SER A 170 -10.49 7.50 -13.28
N THR A 171 -10.93 6.56 -14.12
CA THR A 171 -10.81 6.63 -15.59
C THR A 171 -11.57 7.81 -16.18
N GLU A 172 -12.74 8.15 -15.63
CA GLU A 172 -13.54 9.30 -16.09
C GLU A 172 -12.84 10.62 -15.73
N VAL A 173 -12.28 10.73 -14.50
CA VAL A 173 -11.53 11.91 -14.07
C VAL A 173 -10.26 12.07 -14.91
N ALA A 174 -9.51 10.98 -15.12
CA ALA A 174 -8.33 10.98 -15.98
C ALA A 174 -8.66 11.43 -17.42
N SER A 175 -9.76 10.91 -17.97
CA SER A 175 -10.25 11.32 -19.30
C SER A 175 -10.65 12.80 -19.34
N ALA A 176 -11.27 13.35 -18.30
CA ALA A 176 -11.62 14.75 -18.21
C ALA A 176 -10.36 15.64 -18.23
N MET A 177 -9.29 15.25 -17.52
CA MET A 177 -7.99 15.93 -17.55
C MET A 177 -7.34 15.88 -18.93
N LEU A 178 -7.39 14.72 -19.61
CA LEU A 178 -6.79 14.54 -20.94
C LEU A 178 -7.52 15.30 -22.04
N ASN A 179 -8.81 15.59 -21.87
CA ASN A 179 -9.65 16.30 -22.83
C ASN A 179 -9.89 17.77 -22.46
N ASP A 180 -9.09 18.33 -21.54
CA ASP A 180 -9.18 19.71 -21.05
C ASP A 180 -10.58 20.08 -20.47
N ALA A 181 -11.37 19.08 -20.08
CA ALA A 181 -12.67 19.27 -19.46
C ALA A 181 -12.56 19.52 -17.94
N ALA A 182 -11.41 19.19 -17.34
CA ALA A 182 -11.06 19.48 -15.96
C ALA A 182 -9.70 20.17 -15.92
N SER A 183 -9.57 21.23 -15.09
CA SER A 183 -8.30 21.91 -14.88
C SER A 183 -7.58 21.43 -13.63
N ILE A 184 -8.33 20.97 -12.62
CA ILE A 184 -7.80 20.46 -11.34
C ILE A 184 -8.51 19.17 -11.02
N ALA A 185 -7.75 18.15 -10.63
CA ALA A 185 -8.33 16.86 -10.24
C ALA A 185 -7.55 16.20 -9.10
N VAL A 186 -8.25 15.46 -8.26
CA VAL A 186 -7.65 14.49 -7.33
C VAL A 186 -7.75 13.11 -7.95
N LEU A 187 -6.60 12.48 -8.14
CA LEU A 187 -6.47 11.14 -8.71
C LEU A 187 -5.52 10.28 -7.89
N PRO A 188 -5.77 8.96 -7.82
CA PRO A 188 -4.82 8.00 -7.26
C PRO A 188 -3.78 7.57 -8.29
N GLN A 189 -2.63 7.05 -7.82
CA GLN A 189 -1.79 6.19 -8.66
C GLN A 189 -2.51 4.89 -9.00
N PRO A 190 -2.31 4.33 -10.20
CA PRO A 190 -1.42 4.76 -11.29
C PRO A 190 -2.06 5.72 -12.31
N PHE A 191 -3.29 6.21 -12.07
CA PHE A 191 -4.00 7.12 -12.98
C PHE A 191 -3.26 8.45 -13.15
N VAL A 192 -2.66 8.97 -12.06
CA VAL A 192 -1.77 10.14 -12.11
C VAL A 192 -0.68 9.95 -13.16
N THR A 193 0.09 8.87 -13.03
CA THR A 193 1.17 8.56 -13.98
C THR A 193 0.64 8.41 -15.40
N SER A 194 -0.50 7.75 -15.59
CA SER A 194 -1.13 7.60 -16.90
C SER A 194 -1.49 8.93 -17.54
N VAL A 195 -2.02 9.89 -16.78
CA VAL A 195 -2.36 11.23 -17.27
C VAL A 195 -1.08 12.01 -17.63
N LEU A 196 -0.08 12.03 -16.74
CA LEU A 196 1.18 12.74 -16.96
C LEU A 196 1.94 12.26 -18.20
N MET A 197 1.89 10.95 -18.48
CA MET A 197 2.52 10.37 -19.68
C MET A 197 1.81 10.73 -20.99
N GLN A 198 0.56 11.18 -20.93
CA GLN A 198 -0.28 11.46 -22.09
C GLN A 198 -0.50 12.97 -22.34
N ASN A 199 -0.33 13.81 -21.32
CA ASN A 199 -0.53 15.26 -21.42
C ASN A 199 0.58 16.03 -20.69
N GLU A 200 1.51 16.61 -21.44
CA GLU A 200 2.66 17.39 -20.92
C GLU A 200 2.24 18.72 -20.23
N ASN A 201 1.02 19.18 -20.42
CA ASN A 201 0.53 20.39 -19.76
C ASN A 201 0.00 20.12 -18.35
N VAL A 202 -0.22 18.86 -18.01
CA VAL A 202 -0.66 18.45 -16.66
C VAL A 202 0.56 18.19 -15.79
N ARG A 203 0.50 18.67 -14.55
CA ARG A 203 1.52 18.41 -13.53
C ARG A 203 0.89 17.90 -12.23
N VAL A 204 1.69 17.29 -11.39
CA VAL A 204 1.36 17.13 -9.97
C VAL A 204 1.52 18.50 -9.31
N ALA A 205 0.44 19.05 -8.80
CA ALA A 205 0.45 20.29 -8.04
C ALA A 205 0.74 20.02 -6.55
N LEU A 206 0.04 19.04 -5.95
CA LEU A 206 0.22 18.68 -4.55
C LEU A 206 0.17 17.15 -4.40
N SER A 207 0.93 16.62 -3.44
CA SER A 207 0.77 15.27 -2.90
C SER A 207 -0.10 15.38 -1.65
N LEU A 208 -1.26 14.72 -1.61
CA LEU A 208 -2.10 14.74 -0.41
C LEU A 208 -1.43 14.04 0.77
N THR A 209 -0.50 13.12 0.51
CA THR A 209 0.34 12.50 1.56
C THR A 209 1.25 13.53 2.21
N ASP A 210 1.97 14.32 1.39
CA ASP A 210 2.88 15.35 1.92
C ASP A 210 2.12 16.48 2.63
N GLU A 211 0.93 16.82 2.14
CA GLU A 211 0.08 17.84 2.79
C GLU A 211 -0.53 17.31 4.10
N TRP A 212 -0.90 16.02 4.14
CA TRP A 212 -1.34 15.35 5.37
C TRP A 212 -0.23 15.36 6.43
N ASP A 213 1.00 14.98 6.06
CA ASP A 213 2.13 14.90 6.99
C ASP A 213 2.46 16.26 7.65
N LYS A 214 2.14 17.37 6.97
CA LYS A 214 2.33 18.72 7.52
C LYS A 214 1.31 19.06 8.64
N VAL A 215 0.14 18.41 8.65
CA VAL A 215 -0.99 18.77 9.53
C VAL A 215 -1.51 17.61 10.38
N GLY A 216 -0.97 16.42 10.19
CA GLY A 216 -1.51 15.16 10.71
C GLY A 216 -1.04 14.78 12.12
N ASP A 217 -0.28 15.63 12.84
CA ASP A 217 0.18 15.41 14.23
C ASP A 217 0.77 14.01 14.51
N GLY A 218 1.52 13.46 13.53
CA GLY A 218 2.15 12.14 13.60
C GLY A 218 1.33 11.00 13.02
N SER A 219 0.05 11.23 12.65
CA SER A 219 -0.70 10.31 11.80
C SER A 219 -0.14 10.30 10.37
N ALA A 220 -0.50 9.30 9.58
CA ALA A 220 -0.15 9.24 8.17
C ALA A 220 -1.40 9.00 7.33
N MET A 221 -1.44 9.52 6.10
CA MET A 221 -2.46 9.14 5.14
C MET A 221 -2.23 7.68 4.72
N ILE A 222 -3.19 6.80 4.96
CA ILE A 222 -3.08 5.36 4.71
C ILE A 222 -4.13 4.91 3.70
N THR A 223 -3.67 4.33 2.59
CA THR A 223 -4.55 3.73 1.60
C THR A 223 -4.89 2.30 1.98
N GLY A 224 -3.88 1.49 2.31
CA GLY A 224 -4.07 0.06 2.52
C GLY A 224 -3.31 -0.48 3.73
N VAL A 225 -3.89 -1.53 4.29
CA VAL A 225 -3.30 -2.32 5.38
C VAL A 225 -3.39 -3.81 5.07
N CYS A 226 -2.49 -4.58 5.65
CA CYS A 226 -2.62 -6.02 5.75
C CYS A 226 -3.42 -6.33 7.01
N VAL A 227 -4.54 -7.03 6.86
CA VAL A 227 -5.25 -7.63 7.97
C VAL A 227 -4.98 -9.13 8.02
N VAL A 228 -4.93 -9.69 9.22
CA VAL A 228 -4.80 -11.11 9.49
C VAL A 228 -5.98 -11.57 10.35
N ARG A 229 -6.42 -12.81 10.15
CA ARG A 229 -7.41 -13.41 11.07
C ARG A 229 -6.75 -13.73 12.40
N LYS A 230 -7.33 -13.23 13.50
CA LYS A 230 -6.84 -13.45 14.85
C LYS A 230 -6.67 -14.94 15.16
N ALA A 231 -7.66 -15.77 14.87
CA ALA A 231 -7.58 -17.21 15.09
C ALA A 231 -6.44 -17.89 14.31
N PHE A 232 -6.10 -17.40 13.10
CA PHE A 232 -4.96 -17.90 12.35
C PHE A 232 -3.63 -17.46 12.97
N ALA A 233 -3.55 -16.19 13.41
CA ALA A 233 -2.36 -15.65 14.06
C ALA A 233 -2.08 -16.34 15.43
N GLU A 234 -3.11 -16.65 16.19
CA GLU A 234 -2.99 -17.40 17.44
C GLU A 234 -2.58 -18.88 17.23
N GLU A 235 -3.05 -19.52 16.15
CA GLU A 235 -2.73 -20.92 15.83
C GLU A 235 -1.36 -21.07 15.16
N HIS A 236 -0.95 -20.08 14.35
CA HIS A 236 0.25 -20.11 13.51
C HIS A 236 1.06 -18.79 13.57
N PRO A 237 1.50 -18.33 14.75
CA PRO A 237 2.22 -17.06 14.89
C PRO A 237 3.50 -17.05 14.05
N GLU A 238 4.22 -18.17 13.97
CA GLU A 238 5.43 -18.30 13.15
C GLU A 238 5.17 -18.11 11.65
N ALA A 239 3.97 -18.47 11.18
CA ALA A 239 3.60 -18.29 9.79
C ALA A 239 3.27 -16.82 9.48
N VAL A 240 2.64 -16.10 10.42
CA VAL A 240 2.38 -14.67 10.28
C VAL A 240 3.69 -13.87 10.31
N ASP A 241 4.61 -14.19 11.22
CA ASP A 241 5.91 -13.53 11.32
C ASP A 241 6.76 -13.75 10.07
N ALA A 242 6.80 -15.01 9.56
CA ALA A 242 7.45 -15.32 8.31
C ALA A 242 6.85 -14.52 7.15
N PHE A 243 5.52 -14.47 7.05
CA PHE A 243 4.82 -13.69 6.03
C PHE A 243 5.17 -12.20 6.09
N LEU A 244 5.14 -11.59 7.27
CA LEU A 244 5.48 -10.16 7.43
C LEU A 244 6.94 -9.87 7.02
N LYS A 245 7.87 -10.76 7.37
CA LYS A 245 9.28 -10.65 6.99
C LYS A 245 9.45 -10.79 5.46
N GLU A 246 8.82 -11.79 4.85
CA GLU A 246 8.87 -12.02 3.41
C GLU A 246 8.18 -10.90 2.63
N TYR A 247 7.06 -10.39 3.16
CA TYR A 247 6.37 -9.24 2.57
C TYR A 247 7.21 -7.96 2.65
N ALA A 248 7.88 -7.70 3.78
CA ALA A 248 8.81 -6.57 3.90
C ALA A 248 9.93 -6.65 2.86
N ALA A 249 10.57 -7.81 2.72
CA ALA A 249 11.60 -8.04 1.71
C ALA A 249 11.05 -7.86 0.27
N SER A 250 9.82 -8.29 0.03
CA SER A 250 9.13 -8.11 -1.26
C SER A 250 8.91 -6.63 -1.57
N THR A 251 8.42 -5.82 -0.61
CA THR A 251 8.21 -4.39 -0.80
C THR A 251 9.51 -3.63 -1.04
N GLU A 252 10.57 -3.96 -0.31
CA GLU A 252 11.90 -3.41 -0.53
C GLU A 252 12.42 -3.72 -1.94
N TYR A 253 12.26 -4.98 -2.37
CA TYR A 253 12.66 -5.39 -3.71
C TYR A 253 11.93 -4.64 -4.80
N VAL A 254 10.60 -4.54 -4.71
CA VAL A 254 9.75 -3.83 -5.67
C VAL A 254 10.17 -2.37 -5.81
N ASN A 255 10.39 -1.68 -4.70
CA ASN A 255 10.83 -0.28 -4.69
C ASN A 255 12.25 -0.10 -5.24
N ALA A 256 13.15 -1.06 -5.01
CA ALA A 256 14.53 -1.01 -5.49
C ALA A 256 14.67 -1.43 -6.97
N ASN A 257 13.74 -2.23 -7.49
CA ASN A 257 13.79 -2.82 -8.84
C ASN A 257 12.49 -2.56 -9.64
N PRO A 258 12.08 -1.29 -9.81
CA PRO A 258 10.78 -0.97 -10.40
C PRO A 258 10.60 -1.49 -11.82
N ALA A 259 11.65 -1.55 -12.63
CA ALA A 259 11.58 -2.05 -14.00
C ALA A 259 11.22 -3.56 -14.05
N GLU A 260 11.83 -4.38 -13.20
CA GLU A 260 11.54 -5.82 -13.14
C GLU A 260 10.17 -6.07 -12.51
N ALA A 261 9.87 -5.39 -11.40
CA ALA A 261 8.56 -5.48 -10.73
C ALA A 261 7.41 -5.08 -11.66
N ALA A 262 7.61 -4.09 -12.52
CA ALA A 262 6.61 -3.61 -13.47
C ALA A 262 6.21 -4.67 -14.51
N GLU A 263 7.14 -5.53 -14.93
CA GLU A 263 6.83 -6.63 -15.83
C GLU A 263 5.89 -7.64 -15.14
N TRP A 264 6.15 -8.02 -13.88
CA TRP A 264 5.27 -8.90 -13.10
C TRP A 264 3.91 -8.24 -12.83
N ILE A 265 3.89 -6.94 -12.50
CA ILE A 265 2.66 -6.16 -12.27
C ILE A 265 1.79 -6.14 -13.53
N ALA A 266 2.39 -6.01 -14.70
CA ALA A 266 1.67 -6.03 -15.97
C ALA A 266 1.21 -7.45 -16.35
N GLU A 267 2.04 -8.47 -16.13
CA GLU A 267 1.72 -9.88 -16.39
C GLU A 267 0.54 -10.36 -15.53
N LEU A 268 0.50 -9.93 -14.27
CA LEU A 268 -0.58 -10.20 -13.32
C LEU A 268 -1.82 -9.30 -13.55
N GLU A 269 -1.81 -8.43 -14.55
CA GLU A 269 -2.88 -7.48 -14.86
C GLU A 269 -3.27 -6.56 -13.70
N ILE A 270 -2.32 -6.26 -12.79
CA ILE A 270 -2.51 -5.28 -11.69
C ILE A 270 -2.57 -3.87 -12.29
N VAL A 271 -1.66 -3.58 -13.21
CA VAL A 271 -1.66 -2.41 -14.10
C VAL A 271 -1.39 -2.92 -15.51
N GLY A 272 -2.28 -2.68 -16.44
CA GLY A 272 -2.24 -3.27 -17.78
C GLY A 272 -1.07 -2.81 -18.69
N ASN A 273 -0.10 -2.03 -18.17
CA ASN A 273 1.03 -1.51 -18.93
C ASN A 273 2.27 -1.38 -18.03
N ALA A 274 3.32 -2.16 -18.34
CA ALA A 274 4.56 -2.18 -17.57
C ALA A 274 5.24 -0.80 -17.47
N LYS A 275 5.21 0.01 -18.52
CA LYS A 275 5.81 1.35 -18.49
C LYS A 275 5.07 2.29 -17.52
N ILE A 276 3.74 2.18 -17.45
CA ILE A 276 2.95 2.94 -16.48
C ILE A 276 3.26 2.41 -15.08
N ALA A 277 3.32 1.10 -14.87
CA ALA A 277 3.64 0.48 -13.59
C ALA A 277 5.03 0.91 -13.10
N GLU A 278 6.07 0.81 -13.94
CA GLU A 278 7.45 1.23 -13.64
C GLU A 278 7.51 2.69 -13.17
N ALA A 279 6.87 3.59 -13.93
CA ALA A 279 6.85 5.01 -13.61
C ALA A 279 6.00 5.34 -12.38
N ALA A 280 4.97 4.53 -12.06
CA ALA A 280 4.08 4.75 -10.93
C ALA A 280 4.62 4.22 -9.60
N ILE A 281 5.39 3.12 -9.58
CA ILE A 281 5.89 2.47 -8.36
C ILE A 281 6.47 3.46 -7.35
N PRO A 282 7.38 4.41 -7.72
CA PRO A 282 7.96 5.35 -6.77
C PRO A 282 6.94 6.27 -6.07
N ALA A 283 5.78 6.48 -6.70
CA ALA A 283 4.71 7.33 -6.18
C ALA A 283 3.51 6.54 -5.62
N CYS A 284 3.60 5.20 -5.59
CA CYS A 284 2.59 4.33 -4.99
C CYS A 284 2.77 4.15 -3.49
N ASN A 285 3.83 4.71 -2.88
CA ASN A 285 4.12 4.65 -1.45
C ASN A 285 3.94 3.23 -0.86
N ILE A 286 4.52 2.23 -1.56
CA ILE A 286 4.47 0.82 -1.17
C ILE A 286 5.41 0.62 0.01
N VAL A 287 4.87 0.12 1.13
CA VAL A 287 5.60 -0.05 2.39
C VAL A 287 5.24 -1.37 3.08
N CYS A 288 6.00 -1.72 4.11
CA CYS A 288 5.63 -2.70 5.12
C CYS A 288 5.98 -2.12 6.49
N ILE A 289 5.04 -1.41 7.11
CA ILE A 289 5.22 -0.80 8.42
C ILE A 289 4.47 -1.66 9.44
N THR A 290 5.16 -2.14 10.46
CA THR A 290 4.67 -3.03 11.52
C THR A 290 4.92 -2.44 12.91
N GLY A 291 4.48 -3.11 13.97
CA GLY A 291 4.78 -2.74 15.35
C GLY A 291 4.19 -1.41 15.78
N GLU A 292 4.85 -0.75 16.71
CA GLU A 292 4.40 0.52 17.34
C GLU A 292 4.24 1.66 16.32
N GLU A 293 5.05 1.69 15.25
CA GLU A 293 4.91 2.69 14.21
C GLU A 293 3.59 2.50 13.45
N MET A 294 3.24 1.25 13.11
CA MET A 294 1.96 0.91 12.49
C MET A 294 0.79 1.35 13.40
N VAL A 295 0.85 1.01 14.68
CA VAL A 295 -0.20 1.37 15.66
C VAL A 295 -0.41 2.87 15.68
N THR A 296 0.68 3.64 15.84
CA THR A 296 0.61 5.11 15.91
C THR A 296 -0.01 5.72 14.65
N LYS A 297 0.48 5.31 13.49
CA LYS A 297 0.03 5.86 12.21
C LYS A 297 -1.42 5.47 11.88
N ALA A 298 -1.76 4.18 12.07
CA ALA A 298 -3.09 3.68 11.73
C ALA A 298 -4.16 4.17 12.71
N SER A 299 -3.89 4.23 14.01
CA SER A 299 -4.81 4.84 14.98
C SER A 299 -5.08 6.30 14.65
N GLY A 300 -4.03 7.10 14.42
CA GLY A 300 -4.19 8.51 14.07
C GLY A 300 -4.95 8.73 12.76
N TYR A 301 -4.78 7.84 11.76
CA TYR A 301 -5.58 7.90 10.53
C TYR A 301 -7.05 7.55 10.77
N ILE A 302 -7.32 6.49 11.53
CA ILE A 302 -8.70 6.08 11.89
C ILE A 302 -9.38 7.18 12.71
N ASP A 303 -8.68 7.82 13.64
CA ASP A 303 -9.18 8.94 14.44
C ASP A 303 -9.55 10.13 13.55
N ALA A 304 -8.69 10.49 12.62
CA ALA A 304 -8.95 11.58 11.66
C ALA A 304 -10.18 11.32 10.78
N LEU A 305 -10.41 10.08 10.35
CA LEU A 305 -11.62 9.71 9.62
C LEU A 305 -12.85 9.68 10.51
N TYR A 306 -12.71 9.21 11.76
CA TYR A 306 -13.80 9.19 12.73
C TYR A 306 -14.30 10.61 13.05
N GLU A 307 -13.41 11.57 13.21
CA GLU A 307 -13.75 12.99 13.44
C GLU A 307 -14.61 13.56 12.31
N GLN A 308 -14.36 13.14 11.07
CA GLN A 308 -15.13 13.60 9.91
C GLN A 308 -16.44 12.84 9.76
N ASN A 309 -16.38 11.52 9.82
CA ASN A 309 -17.54 10.64 9.70
C ASN A 309 -17.28 9.33 10.46
N PRO A 310 -17.87 9.15 11.65
CA PRO A 310 -17.72 7.92 12.43
C PRO A 310 -18.04 6.64 11.68
N GLU A 311 -19.01 6.66 10.78
CA GLU A 311 -19.44 5.49 10.00
C GLU A 311 -18.34 5.03 9.00
N ALA A 312 -17.47 5.94 8.57
CA ALA A 312 -16.36 5.62 7.68
C ALA A 312 -15.40 4.56 8.26
N VAL A 313 -15.33 4.45 9.58
CA VAL A 313 -14.50 3.51 10.34
C VAL A 313 -15.33 2.55 11.22
N GLY A 314 -16.63 2.44 10.96
CA GLY A 314 -17.53 1.53 11.68
C GLY A 314 -18.02 2.03 13.04
N GLY A 315 -17.98 3.34 13.28
CA GLY A 315 -18.57 3.98 14.46
C GLY A 315 -17.75 3.82 15.74
N LYS A 316 -16.50 3.35 15.66
CA LYS A 316 -15.60 3.14 16.82
C LYS A 316 -14.19 3.63 16.50
N LEU A 317 -13.51 4.14 17.53
CA LEU A 317 -12.08 4.41 17.49
C LEU A 317 -11.31 3.08 17.61
N ALA A 318 -10.10 3.06 17.04
CA ALA A 318 -9.21 1.92 17.19
C ALA A 318 -8.69 1.84 18.64
N ASP A 319 -8.60 0.62 19.15
CA ASP A 319 -7.93 0.29 20.40
C ASP A 319 -6.86 -0.78 20.16
N GLU A 320 -6.17 -1.23 21.21
CA GLU A 320 -5.10 -2.22 21.13
C GLU A 320 -5.52 -3.54 20.47
N THR A 321 -6.81 -3.88 20.51
CA THR A 321 -7.34 -5.12 19.90
C THR A 321 -7.44 -5.06 18.38
N TYR A 322 -7.20 -3.88 17.78
CA TYR A 322 -7.20 -3.69 16.33
C TYR A 322 -5.90 -4.16 15.67
N PHE A 323 -4.83 -4.42 16.45
CA PHE A 323 -3.49 -4.56 15.93
C PHE A 323 -2.84 -5.88 16.33
N TYR A 324 -2.29 -6.57 15.35
CA TYR A 324 -1.38 -7.68 15.58
C TYR A 324 0.02 -7.10 15.90
N LEU A 325 0.54 -7.49 17.04
CA LEU A 325 1.92 -7.22 17.43
C LEU A 325 2.63 -8.54 17.60
N ALA A 326 3.67 -8.78 16.78
CA ALA A 326 4.52 -9.95 16.95
C ALA A 326 5.10 -9.98 18.37
N GLU A 327 5.14 -11.16 18.98
CA GLU A 327 5.82 -11.30 20.27
C GLU A 327 7.28 -10.89 20.08
N SER A 328 7.74 -9.84 20.78
CA SER A 328 9.14 -9.44 20.75
C SER A 328 9.98 -10.62 21.21
N GLU A 329 10.91 -11.08 20.36
CA GLU A 329 11.97 -11.99 20.80
C GLU A 329 12.67 -11.35 22.01
N GLY A 330 12.43 -11.87 23.22
CA GLY A 330 12.92 -11.37 24.49
C GLY A 330 14.40 -11.67 24.70
#